data_5351605b9c61cae72ae2507fde334cc7
#
_entry.id   5351605b9c61cae72ae2507fde334cc7
#
_cell.length_a   1.000
_cell.length_b   1.000
_cell.length_c   1.000
_cell.angle_alpha   90.00
_cell.angle_beta   90.00
_cell.angle_gamma   90.00
#
_symmetry.space_group_name_H-M   'P 1'
#
loop_
_entity.id
_entity.type
_entity.pdbx_description
1 polymer ?
#
loop_
_entity_poly.entity_id
_entity_poly.type
_entity_poly.pdbx_seq_one_letter_code
_entity_poly.pdbx_strand_id
1 'polypeptide(L)'
;GQARFVVHGRASHAGGAHEEGRSAIKELAYKIVEIENMTNYETGVTVNVGVVSGGEARNTISPCAEALVDLRYPDPQQGLDARDQFEGIFGDVLSYPIETTEITTDSWINLHRPPKIPTPESDNLLTKTLAIGRLLGLDIGTTDSGGGTDGSLSQAVGLPTLDSLGSSGTGAHSEREQGVVSSLVERAQLSAVLIQRLAAE
;
A
#
# COMPACT_ATOMS: atom_id res chain seq x y z
N GLY A 1 1.31 -0.56 -3.99
CA GLY A 1 2.23 -1.67 -4.22
C GLY A 1 2.18 -2.71 -3.13
N GLN A 2 2.71 -3.87 -3.40
CA GLN A 2 2.81 -4.99 -2.46
C GLN A 2 4.18 -5.63 -2.58
N ALA A 3 4.72 -6.11 -1.46
CA ALA A 3 5.89 -6.96 -1.45
C ALA A 3 5.68 -8.16 -0.53
N ARG A 4 6.35 -9.26 -0.87
CA ARG A 4 6.44 -10.47 -0.08
C ARG A 4 7.91 -10.86 -0.01
N PHE A 5 8.38 -11.22 1.15
CA PHE A 5 9.72 -11.76 1.27
C PHE A 5 9.75 -12.92 2.26
N VAL A 6 10.55 -13.92 1.90
CA VAL A 6 10.75 -15.15 2.65
C VAL A 6 12.22 -15.27 2.96
N VAL A 7 12.56 -15.23 4.24
CA VAL A 7 13.92 -15.43 4.72
C VAL A 7 14.14 -16.91 5.00
N HIS A 8 15.20 -17.46 4.45
CA HIS A 8 15.67 -18.82 4.68
C HIS A 8 16.92 -18.79 5.55
N GLY A 9 16.93 -19.60 6.58
CA GLY A 9 18.04 -19.80 7.49
C GLY A 9 18.34 -21.27 7.69
N ARG A 10 18.91 -21.62 8.86
CA ARG A 10 19.26 -22.99 9.20
C ARG A 10 18.73 -23.36 10.59
N ALA A 11 17.95 -24.45 10.66
CA ALA A 11 17.46 -24.99 11.92
C ALA A 11 18.60 -25.56 12.78
N SER A 12 18.49 -25.39 14.09
CA SER A 12 19.30 -26.07 15.08
C SER A 12 18.58 -26.09 16.43
N HIS A 13 19.09 -26.88 17.38
CA HIS A 13 18.55 -26.90 18.74
C HIS A 13 18.97 -25.66 19.50
N ALA A 14 18.00 -24.86 19.99
CA ALA A 14 18.26 -23.56 20.59
C ALA A 14 19.15 -23.57 21.83
N GLY A 15 19.23 -24.70 22.57
CA GLY A 15 20.08 -24.83 23.75
C GLY A 15 21.35 -25.64 23.52
N GLY A 16 21.31 -26.65 22.65
CA GLY A 16 22.44 -27.60 22.49
C GLY A 16 23.36 -27.34 21.30
N ALA A 17 22.89 -26.57 20.30
CA ALA A 17 23.62 -26.30 19.08
C ALA A 17 23.26 -24.89 18.52
N HIS A 18 23.09 -23.91 19.40
CA HIS A 18 22.61 -22.57 19.03
C HIS A 18 23.50 -21.90 17.98
N GLU A 19 24.82 -22.02 18.11
CA GLU A 19 25.80 -21.41 17.19
C GLU A 19 25.78 -21.99 15.78
N GLU A 20 25.25 -23.20 15.62
CA GLU A 20 25.09 -23.85 14.33
C GLU A 20 23.87 -23.31 13.55
N GLY A 21 22.89 -22.73 14.24
CA GLY A 21 21.68 -22.20 13.64
C GLY A 21 21.86 -20.84 12.97
N ARG A 22 20.96 -20.55 12.03
CA ARG A 22 20.79 -19.25 11.42
C ARG A 22 19.31 -18.89 11.46
N SER A 23 18.98 -17.97 12.35
CA SER A 23 17.57 -17.64 12.61
C SER A 23 16.99 -16.76 11.52
N ALA A 24 16.09 -17.30 10.74
CA ALA A 24 15.32 -16.55 9.77
C ALA A 24 14.43 -15.49 10.45
N ILE A 25 13.87 -15.78 11.63
CA ILE A 25 13.08 -14.79 12.40
C ILE A 25 13.96 -13.61 12.83
N LYS A 26 15.20 -13.84 13.27
CA LYS A 26 16.11 -12.76 13.65
C LYS A 26 16.42 -11.86 12.45
N GLU A 27 16.77 -12.45 11.32
CA GLU A 27 17.04 -11.72 10.08
C GLU A 27 15.80 -10.93 9.60
N LEU A 28 14.63 -11.57 9.62
CA LEU A 28 13.36 -10.93 9.28
C LEU A 28 13.08 -9.72 10.17
N ALA A 29 13.36 -9.81 11.47
CA ALA A 29 13.12 -8.71 12.41
C ALA A 29 13.96 -7.47 12.05
N TYR A 30 15.23 -7.65 11.69
CA TYR A 30 16.06 -6.53 11.21
C TYR A 30 15.51 -5.93 9.92
N LYS A 31 15.15 -6.76 8.95
CA LYS A 31 14.57 -6.29 7.68
C LYS A 31 13.25 -5.55 7.89
N ILE A 32 12.40 -5.99 8.80
CA ILE A 32 11.16 -5.30 9.14
C ILE A 32 11.44 -3.88 9.63
N VAL A 33 12.42 -3.71 10.52
CA VAL A 33 12.75 -2.37 11.05
C VAL A 33 13.22 -1.45 9.92
N GLU A 34 14.10 -1.92 9.03
CA GLU A 34 14.56 -1.11 7.89
C GLU A 34 13.42 -0.76 6.93
N ILE A 35 12.53 -1.71 6.65
CA ILE A 35 11.38 -1.52 5.76
C ILE A 35 10.38 -0.52 6.35
N GLU A 36 10.03 -0.63 7.62
CA GLU A 36 9.11 0.30 8.28
C GLU A 36 9.68 1.73 8.33
N ASN A 37 11.02 1.86 8.49
CA ASN A 37 11.72 3.16 8.47
C ASN A 37 11.67 3.87 7.10
N MET A 38 11.27 3.20 6.03
CA MET A 38 11.07 3.84 4.72
C MET A 38 9.82 4.75 4.69
N THR A 39 8.93 4.65 5.69
CA THR A 39 7.77 5.54 5.77
C THR A 39 8.21 6.99 5.95
N ASN A 40 7.73 7.85 5.05
CA ASN A 40 8.01 9.28 5.06
C ASN A 40 6.71 10.07 4.80
N TYR A 41 6.18 10.66 5.84
CA TYR A 41 4.93 11.44 5.78
C TYR A 41 5.08 12.77 5.02
N GLU A 42 6.30 13.29 4.86
CA GLU A 42 6.54 14.51 4.09
C GLU A 42 6.42 14.25 2.58
N THR A 43 6.89 13.10 2.13
CA THR A 43 6.79 12.69 0.72
C THR A 43 5.49 11.93 0.42
N GLY A 44 4.77 11.47 1.44
CA GLY A 44 3.56 10.67 1.33
C GLY A 44 3.80 9.19 1.04
N VAL A 45 5.05 8.73 1.03
CA VAL A 45 5.38 7.31 0.95
C VAL A 45 5.08 6.65 2.30
N THR A 46 4.29 5.59 2.29
CA THR A 46 4.03 4.79 3.50
C THR A 46 4.25 3.32 3.24
N VAL A 47 4.89 2.66 4.18
CA VAL A 47 5.18 1.23 4.16
C VAL A 47 4.62 0.61 5.42
N ASN A 48 4.02 -0.56 5.28
CA ASN A 48 3.47 -1.30 6.41
C ASN A 48 3.73 -2.79 6.25
N VAL A 49 4.40 -3.40 7.20
CA VAL A 49 4.53 -4.86 7.30
C VAL A 49 3.31 -5.41 8.02
N GLY A 50 2.27 -5.76 7.26
CA GLY A 50 0.96 -6.11 7.80
C GLY A 50 0.82 -7.54 8.29
N VAL A 51 1.65 -8.46 7.80
CA VAL A 51 1.61 -9.89 8.18
C VAL A 51 3.03 -10.41 8.35
N VAL A 52 3.24 -11.17 9.42
CA VAL A 52 4.50 -11.86 9.69
C VAL A 52 4.20 -13.29 10.14
N SER A 53 4.95 -14.26 9.61
CA SER A 53 4.87 -15.65 10.02
C SER A 53 6.26 -16.30 10.05
N GLY A 54 6.44 -17.36 10.82
CA GLY A 54 7.69 -18.12 10.84
C GLY A 54 7.91 -18.91 12.13
N GLY A 55 8.90 -19.80 12.05
CA GLY A 55 9.26 -20.71 13.15
C GLY A 55 8.36 -21.94 13.25
N GLU A 56 8.87 -22.96 13.93
CA GLU A 56 8.18 -24.24 14.12
C GLU A 56 7.97 -24.56 15.61
N ALA A 57 9.00 -24.33 16.43
CA ALA A 57 8.97 -24.62 17.85
C ALA A 57 9.89 -23.66 18.63
N ARG A 58 9.53 -23.39 19.90
CA ARG A 58 10.28 -22.46 20.76
C ARG A 58 11.73 -22.86 21.04
N ASN A 59 12.05 -24.13 20.92
CA ASN A 59 13.39 -24.68 21.17
C ASN A 59 14.17 -25.00 19.89
N THR A 60 13.69 -24.50 18.74
CA THR A 60 14.33 -24.65 17.42
C THR A 60 14.65 -23.26 16.84
N ILE A 61 15.88 -23.06 16.40
CA ILE A 61 16.26 -21.91 15.61
C ILE A 61 15.45 -21.96 14.29
N SER A 62 14.74 -20.89 13.99
CA SER A 62 13.79 -20.88 12.85
C SER A 62 14.52 -20.94 11.51
N PRO A 63 14.24 -21.94 10.67
CA PRO A 63 14.82 -22.02 9.34
C PRO A 63 14.09 -21.17 8.29
N CYS A 64 12.89 -20.68 8.59
CA CYS A 64 12.09 -19.91 7.65
C CYS A 64 11.23 -18.86 8.37
N ALA A 65 11.13 -17.69 7.76
CA ALA A 65 10.20 -16.63 8.20
C ALA A 65 9.78 -15.79 7.01
N GLU A 66 8.55 -15.26 7.05
CA GLU A 66 7.91 -14.56 5.95
C GLU A 66 7.26 -13.26 6.42
N ALA A 67 7.27 -12.24 5.55
CA ALA A 67 6.48 -11.03 5.74
C ALA A 67 5.75 -10.60 4.46
N LEU A 68 4.57 -9.98 4.65
CA LEU A 68 3.79 -9.32 3.61
C LEU A 68 3.74 -7.83 3.89
N VAL A 69 4.06 -7.04 2.86
CA VAL A 69 4.22 -5.59 2.94
C VAL A 69 3.26 -4.89 2.01
N ASP A 70 2.59 -3.86 2.51
CA ASP A 70 1.86 -2.87 1.71
C ASP A 70 2.73 -1.62 1.53
N LEU A 71 2.74 -1.08 0.32
CA LEU A 71 3.48 0.13 -0.06
C LEU A 71 2.51 1.10 -0.72
N ARG A 72 2.46 2.36 -0.21
CA ARG A 72 1.75 3.46 -0.84
C ARG A 72 2.73 4.54 -1.26
N TYR A 73 2.51 5.12 -2.43
CA TYR A 73 3.35 6.17 -3.00
C TYR A 73 2.49 7.09 -3.88
N PRO A 74 2.63 8.42 -3.73
CA PRO A 74 1.84 9.39 -4.51
C PRO A 74 2.40 9.66 -5.90
N ASP A 75 3.66 9.27 -6.16
CA ASP A 75 4.37 9.52 -7.42
C ASP A 75 5.02 8.22 -7.95
N PRO A 76 4.96 7.94 -9.28
CA PRO A 76 5.52 6.72 -9.85
C PRO A 76 7.02 6.52 -9.60
N GLN A 77 7.80 7.62 -9.60
CA GLN A 77 9.24 7.53 -9.34
C GLN A 77 9.52 7.11 -7.91
N GLN A 78 8.76 7.63 -6.94
CA GLN A 78 8.87 7.20 -5.53
C GLN A 78 8.55 5.71 -5.37
N GLY A 79 7.61 5.18 -6.16
CA GLY A 79 7.33 3.73 -6.19
C GLY A 79 8.53 2.92 -6.69
N LEU A 80 9.20 3.39 -7.72
CA LEU A 80 10.42 2.75 -8.25
C LEU A 80 11.58 2.85 -7.24
N ASP A 81 11.78 4.01 -6.64
CA ASP A 81 12.81 4.24 -5.63
C ASP A 81 12.60 3.34 -4.39
N ALA A 82 11.34 3.19 -3.96
CA ALA A 82 11.00 2.28 -2.85
C ALA A 82 11.25 0.81 -3.22
N ARG A 83 10.94 0.40 -4.46
CA ARG A 83 11.27 -0.94 -4.94
C ARG A 83 12.77 -1.21 -4.87
N ASP A 84 13.58 -0.27 -5.37
CA ASP A 84 15.04 -0.41 -5.40
C ASP A 84 15.62 -0.47 -3.97
N GLN A 85 15.04 0.27 -3.02
CA GLN A 85 15.39 0.17 -1.60
C GLN A 85 15.00 -1.20 -1.01
N PHE A 86 13.81 -1.73 -1.32
CA PHE A 86 13.42 -3.08 -0.91
C PHE A 86 14.41 -4.12 -1.44
N GLU A 87 14.79 -4.04 -2.72
CA GLU A 87 15.76 -4.97 -3.32
C GLU A 87 17.10 -4.94 -2.58
N GLY A 88 17.57 -3.76 -2.17
CA GLY A 88 18.77 -3.62 -1.34
C GLY A 88 18.61 -4.30 0.03
N ILE A 89 17.53 -4.00 0.76
CA ILE A 89 17.25 -4.58 2.09
C ILE A 89 17.10 -6.12 1.98
N PHE A 90 16.48 -6.62 0.90
CA PHE A 90 16.29 -8.06 0.71
C PHE A 90 17.61 -8.76 0.36
N GLY A 91 18.46 -8.12 -0.44
CA GLY A 91 19.75 -8.67 -0.85
C GLY A 91 20.78 -8.75 0.28
N ASP A 92 20.71 -7.86 1.26
CA ASP A 92 21.65 -7.79 2.37
C ASP A 92 21.31 -8.77 3.49
N VAL A 93 22.34 -9.30 4.17
CA VAL A 93 22.19 -10.02 5.44
C VAL A 93 22.48 -9.06 6.58
N LEU A 94 21.46 -8.73 7.38
CA LEU A 94 21.52 -7.68 8.40
C LEU A 94 21.87 -8.18 9.81
N SER A 95 21.54 -9.43 10.11
CA SER A 95 21.64 -9.99 11.47
C SER A 95 22.90 -10.79 11.76
N TYR A 96 23.69 -11.11 10.72
CA TYR A 96 24.89 -11.92 10.80
C TYR A 96 26.04 -11.28 10.00
N PRO A 97 27.32 -11.62 10.27
CA PRO A 97 28.44 -11.15 9.46
C PRO A 97 28.28 -11.52 7.98
N ILE A 98 28.71 -10.64 7.09
CA ILE A 98 28.57 -10.75 5.61
C ILE A 98 29.13 -12.09 5.06
N GLU A 99 30.06 -12.72 5.76
CA GLU A 99 30.65 -14.02 5.37
C GLU A 99 29.70 -15.19 5.54
N THR A 100 28.51 -14.96 6.10
CA THR A 100 27.52 -16.02 6.37
C THR A 100 26.60 -16.19 5.17
N THR A 101 26.98 -17.04 4.22
CA THR A 101 26.19 -17.36 3.01
C THR A 101 24.95 -18.23 3.26
N GLU A 102 24.63 -18.54 4.52
CA GLU A 102 23.59 -19.50 4.90
C GLU A 102 22.23 -18.87 5.17
N ILE A 103 22.12 -17.55 5.01
CA ILE A 103 20.84 -16.82 5.01
C ILE A 103 20.60 -16.29 3.60
N THR A 104 19.43 -16.58 3.08
CA THR A 104 18.97 -16.07 1.79
C THR A 104 17.57 -15.48 1.94
N THR A 105 17.21 -14.57 1.04
CA THR A 105 15.87 -14.00 0.99
C THR A 105 15.31 -14.13 -0.41
N ASP A 106 14.17 -14.80 -0.54
CA ASP A 106 13.37 -14.73 -1.75
C ASP A 106 12.41 -13.55 -1.63
N SER A 107 12.36 -12.71 -2.65
CA SER A 107 11.52 -11.51 -2.67
C SER A 107 10.65 -11.45 -3.91
N TRP A 108 9.47 -10.85 -3.74
CA TRP A 108 8.57 -10.50 -4.81
C TRP A 108 8.00 -9.11 -4.54
N ILE A 109 8.11 -8.22 -5.50
CA ILE A 109 7.63 -6.84 -5.40
C ILE A 109 6.76 -6.55 -6.61
N ASN A 110 5.57 -5.99 -6.37
CA ASN A 110 4.62 -5.65 -7.43
C ASN A 110 4.03 -4.25 -7.22
N LEU A 111 4.38 -3.33 -8.08
CA LEU A 111 3.81 -1.99 -8.16
C LEU A 111 2.56 -2.01 -9.05
N HIS A 112 1.60 -2.88 -8.74
CA HIS A 112 0.46 -3.24 -9.57
C HIS A 112 -0.59 -2.12 -9.74
N ARG A 113 -0.53 -1.09 -8.90
CA ARG A 113 -1.50 0.01 -8.93
C ARG A 113 -0.75 1.35 -8.94
N PRO A 114 -0.72 2.06 -10.09
CA PRO A 114 -0.09 3.37 -10.18
C PRO A 114 -0.85 4.40 -9.33
N PRO A 115 -0.20 5.48 -8.89
CA PRO A 115 -0.90 6.61 -8.30
C PRO A 115 -1.80 7.29 -9.33
N LYS A 116 -2.94 7.82 -8.88
CA LYS A 116 -3.86 8.57 -9.73
C LYS A 116 -3.44 10.04 -9.80
N ILE A 117 -2.61 10.35 -10.79
CA ILE A 117 -2.11 11.72 -11.00
C ILE A 117 -3.16 12.54 -11.76
N PRO A 118 -3.51 13.76 -11.30
CA PRO A 118 -4.40 14.64 -12.03
C PRO A 118 -3.90 14.93 -13.45
N THR A 119 -4.83 15.02 -14.40
CA THR A 119 -4.59 15.44 -15.77
C THR A 119 -5.52 16.61 -16.12
N PRO A 120 -5.23 17.41 -17.15
CA PRO A 120 -6.13 18.50 -17.58
C PRO A 120 -7.56 18.02 -17.82
N GLU A 121 -7.73 16.80 -18.34
CA GLU A 121 -9.03 16.20 -18.63
C GLU A 121 -9.76 15.79 -17.34
N SER A 122 -9.04 15.21 -16.36
CA SER A 122 -9.61 14.86 -15.04
C SER A 122 -9.94 16.14 -14.25
N ASP A 123 -9.14 17.20 -14.37
CA ASP A 123 -9.41 18.50 -13.74
C ASP A 123 -10.64 19.20 -14.34
N ASN A 124 -10.84 19.06 -15.65
CA ASN A 124 -12.05 19.53 -16.30
C ASN A 124 -13.28 18.77 -15.81
N LEU A 125 -13.20 17.43 -15.72
CA LEU A 125 -14.27 16.60 -15.19
C LEU A 125 -14.58 16.96 -13.72
N LEU A 126 -13.56 17.20 -12.91
CA LEU A 126 -13.69 17.66 -11.53
C LEU A 126 -14.42 19.01 -11.46
N THR A 127 -14.00 19.97 -12.29
CA THR A 127 -14.60 21.31 -12.35
C THR A 127 -16.09 21.24 -12.67
N LYS A 128 -16.50 20.42 -13.63
CA LYS A 128 -17.90 20.17 -13.97
C LYS A 128 -18.67 19.55 -12.80
N THR A 129 -18.07 18.58 -12.14
CA THR A 129 -18.67 17.89 -10.98
C THR A 129 -18.92 18.84 -9.81
N LEU A 130 -17.93 19.68 -9.48
CA LEU A 130 -18.07 20.69 -8.43
C LEU A 130 -19.14 21.76 -8.77
N ALA A 131 -19.22 22.15 -10.04
CA ALA A 131 -20.26 23.08 -10.48
C ALA A 131 -21.67 22.48 -10.34
N ILE A 132 -21.87 21.21 -10.69
CA ILE A 132 -23.13 20.50 -10.49
C ILE A 132 -23.45 20.35 -8.99
N GLY A 133 -22.44 20.01 -8.16
CA GLY A 133 -22.62 19.95 -6.71
C GLY A 133 -23.17 21.25 -6.14
N ARG A 134 -22.61 22.40 -6.52
CA ARG A 134 -23.11 23.72 -6.10
C ARG A 134 -24.56 24.00 -6.55
N LEU A 135 -24.91 23.60 -7.78
CA LEU A 135 -26.28 23.74 -8.29
C LEU A 135 -27.28 22.89 -7.50
N LEU A 136 -26.86 21.75 -6.98
CA LEU A 136 -27.66 20.86 -6.14
C LEU A 136 -27.65 21.26 -4.65
N GLY A 137 -26.93 22.33 -4.28
CA GLY A 137 -26.77 22.76 -2.89
C GLY A 137 -25.89 21.84 -2.04
N LEU A 138 -25.02 21.04 -2.67
CA LEU A 138 -24.12 20.13 -1.99
C LEU A 138 -22.80 20.83 -1.67
N ASP A 139 -22.34 20.69 -0.42
CA ASP A 139 -21.00 21.09 0.00
C ASP A 139 -20.02 19.95 -0.26
N ILE A 140 -19.38 19.97 -1.42
CA ILE A 140 -18.38 18.99 -1.83
C ILE A 140 -17.06 19.66 -2.19
N GLY A 141 -15.96 19.03 -1.79
CA GLY A 141 -14.60 19.47 -2.07
C GLY A 141 -13.74 18.36 -2.62
N THR A 142 -12.46 18.57 -2.60
CA THR A 142 -11.43 17.62 -3.02
C THR A 142 -10.53 17.26 -1.85
N THR A 143 -9.99 16.06 -1.87
CA THR A 143 -8.98 15.62 -0.92
C THR A 143 -8.04 14.61 -1.59
N ASP A 144 -6.80 14.61 -1.13
CA ASP A 144 -5.86 13.54 -1.46
C ASP A 144 -6.03 12.38 -0.49
N SER A 145 -5.86 11.17 -0.97
CA SER A 145 -6.02 9.96 -0.17
C SER A 145 -4.97 8.92 -0.55
N GLY A 146 -4.36 8.29 0.45
CA GLY A 146 -3.52 7.10 0.27
C GLY A 146 -4.30 5.81 -0.03
N GLY A 147 -5.65 5.87 -0.06
CA GLY A 147 -6.51 4.74 -0.40
C GLY A 147 -6.33 4.27 -1.84
N GLY A 148 -6.30 2.96 -2.06
CA GLY A 148 -6.27 2.40 -3.41
C GLY A 148 -7.64 2.44 -4.09
N THR A 149 -7.66 2.79 -5.39
CA THR A 149 -8.87 2.81 -6.20
C THR A 149 -8.63 2.22 -7.58
N ASP A 150 -9.64 1.60 -8.19
CA ASP A 150 -9.56 1.13 -9.58
C ASP A 150 -9.54 2.31 -10.57
N GLY A 151 -9.96 3.49 -10.15
CA GLY A 151 -9.84 4.73 -10.91
C GLY A 151 -8.40 5.10 -11.26
N SER A 152 -7.41 4.65 -10.48
CA SER A 152 -6.00 4.85 -10.81
C SER A 152 -5.58 4.08 -12.07
N LEU A 153 -6.13 2.88 -12.27
CA LEU A 153 -5.87 2.05 -13.46
C LEU A 153 -6.51 2.68 -14.71
N SER A 154 -7.75 3.15 -14.57
CA SER A 154 -8.46 3.84 -15.66
C SER A 154 -7.72 5.11 -16.09
N GLN A 155 -7.30 5.92 -15.12
CA GLN A 155 -6.57 7.16 -15.42
C GLN A 155 -5.19 6.90 -16.01
N ALA A 156 -4.49 5.85 -15.58
CA ALA A 156 -3.17 5.49 -16.12
C ALA A 156 -3.21 5.11 -17.60
N VAL A 157 -4.36 4.66 -18.13
CA VAL A 157 -4.56 4.39 -19.55
C VAL A 157 -5.21 5.57 -20.31
N GLY A 158 -5.27 6.74 -19.69
CA GLY A 158 -5.73 7.99 -20.32
C GLY A 158 -7.23 8.26 -20.21
N LEU A 159 -8.00 7.49 -19.42
CA LEU A 159 -9.40 7.76 -19.18
C LEU A 159 -9.56 8.71 -17.98
N PRO A 160 -10.06 9.96 -18.16
CA PRO A 160 -10.29 10.88 -17.06
C PRO A 160 -11.25 10.27 -16.03
N THR A 161 -10.81 10.17 -14.80
CA THR A 161 -11.55 9.44 -13.76
C THR A 161 -11.65 10.23 -12.46
N LEU A 162 -12.84 10.28 -11.86
CA LEU A 162 -13.07 10.75 -10.50
C LEU A 162 -13.42 9.59 -9.59
N ASP A 163 -12.98 9.69 -8.35
CA ASP A 163 -13.28 8.75 -7.28
C ASP A 163 -14.10 9.41 -6.17
N SER A 164 -14.50 8.59 -5.19
CA SER A 164 -15.17 9.04 -3.97
C SER A 164 -16.48 9.79 -4.21
N LEU A 165 -17.19 9.46 -5.29
CA LEU A 165 -18.54 9.99 -5.56
C LEU A 165 -19.65 9.26 -4.79
N GLY A 166 -19.33 8.25 -4.00
CA GLY A 166 -20.26 7.51 -3.16
C GLY A 166 -20.64 8.26 -1.87
N SER A 167 -21.34 7.55 -0.98
CA SER A 167 -21.78 8.09 0.32
C SER A 167 -20.62 8.58 1.18
N SER A 168 -20.89 9.60 1.99
CA SER A 168 -19.96 10.04 3.04
C SER A 168 -19.97 9.07 4.21
N GLY A 169 -18.83 8.94 4.89
CA GLY A 169 -18.70 8.05 6.05
C GLY A 169 -17.41 8.32 6.82
N THR A 170 -17.27 7.62 7.92
CA THR A 170 -16.08 7.67 8.79
C THR A 170 -15.72 6.28 9.30
N GLY A 171 -14.49 6.11 9.77
CA GLY A 171 -14.04 4.89 10.44
C GLY A 171 -13.84 3.68 9.52
N ALA A 172 -13.60 3.90 8.23
CA ALA A 172 -13.37 2.82 7.27
C ALA A 172 -12.33 1.80 7.79
N HIS A 173 -12.58 0.52 7.55
CA HIS A 173 -11.78 -0.62 8.01
C HIS A 173 -11.70 -0.78 9.54
N SER A 174 -12.66 -0.25 10.29
CA SER A 174 -12.73 -0.42 11.74
C SER A 174 -14.14 -0.82 12.20
N GLU A 175 -14.26 -1.32 13.45
CA GLU A 175 -15.57 -1.60 14.08
C GLU A 175 -16.45 -0.35 14.24
N ARG A 176 -15.88 0.84 14.04
CA ARG A 176 -16.58 2.13 14.10
C ARG A 176 -16.95 2.67 12.74
N GLU A 177 -16.89 1.85 11.70
CA GLU A 177 -17.25 2.28 10.35
C GLU A 177 -18.73 2.68 10.27
N GLN A 178 -18.98 3.87 9.79
CA GLN A 178 -20.32 4.46 9.68
C GLN A 178 -20.50 5.18 8.35
N GLY A 179 -21.70 5.01 7.75
CA GLY A 179 -22.11 5.73 6.55
C GLY A 179 -23.25 6.71 6.85
N VAL A 180 -23.22 7.88 6.22
CA VAL A 180 -24.28 8.90 6.30
C VAL A 180 -25.35 8.55 5.28
N VAL A 181 -26.52 8.04 5.74
CA VAL A 181 -27.60 7.56 4.86
C VAL A 181 -28.15 8.66 3.94
N SER A 182 -28.30 9.89 4.44
CA SER A 182 -28.78 11.03 3.60
C SER A 182 -27.86 11.31 2.42
N SER A 183 -26.55 11.12 2.58
CA SER A 183 -25.59 11.35 1.52
C SER A 183 -25.70 10.38 0.33
N LEU A 184 -26.33 9.22 0.51
CA LEU A 184 -26.61 8.30 -0.60
C LEU A 184 -27.46 8.94 -1.68
N VAL A 185 -28.55 9.63 -1.29
CA VAL A 185 -29.44 10.32 -2.21
C VAL A 185 -28.73 11.49 -2.89
N GLU A 186 -28.03 12.30 -2.12
CA GLU A 186 -27.25 13.45 -2.62
C GLU A 186 -26.22 13.03 -3.68
N ARG A 187 -25.44 11.98 -3.39
CA ARG A 187 -24.42 11.48 -4.30
C ARG A 187 -25.00 10.78 -5.53
N ALA A 188 -26.13 10.10 -5.39
CA ALA A 188 -26.86 9.53 -6.53
C ALA A 188 -27.38 10.62 -7.47
N GLN A 189 -27.92 11.71 -6.94
CA GLN A 189 -28.37 12.88 -7.72
C GLN A 189 -27.20 13.54 -8.44
N LEU A 190 -26.07 13.78 -7.74
CA LEU A 190 -24.86 14.33 -8.33
C LEU A 190 -24.39 13.50 -9.52
N SER A 191 -24.28 12.18 -9.34
CA SER A 191 -23.81 11.26 -10.37
C SER A 191 -24.77 11.20 -11.56
N ALA A 192 -26.09 11.17 -11.33
CA ALA A 192 -27.08 11.14 -12.39
C ALA A 192 -27.04 12.42 -13.26
N VAL A 193 -26.96 13.59 -12.64
CA VAL A 193 -26.87 14.87 -13.37
C VAL A 193 -25.54 14.99 -14.11
N LEU A 194 -24.43 14.53 -13.50
CA LEU A 194 -23.13 14.54 -14.15
C LEU A 194 -23.14 13.68 -15.41
N ILE A 195 -23.62 12.41 -15.31
CA ILE A 195 -23.70 11.49 -16.45
C ILE A 195 -24.58 12.10 -17.55
N GLN A 196 -25.75 12.65 -17.21
CA GLN A 196 -26.64 13.27 -18.19
C GLN A 196 -26.00 14.44 -18.93
N ARG A 197 -25.24 15.28 -18.23
CA ARG A 197 -24.55 16.42 -18.85
C ARG A 197 -23.40 15.99 -19.73
N LEU A 198 -22.61 15.04 -19.29
CA LEU A 198 -21.50 14.49 -20.09
C LEU A 198 -22.00 13.77 -21.36
N ALA A 199 -23.15 13.13 -21.31
CA ALA A 199 -23.76 12.46 -22.47
C ALA A 199 -24.34 13.45 -23.51
N ALA A 200 -24.50 14.72 -23.16
CA ALA A 200 -25.04 15.76 -24.03
C ALA A 200 -23.93 16.61 -24.73
N GLU A 201 -22.68 16.40 -24.41
CA GLU A 201 -21.49 17.01 -25.02
C GLU A 201 -21.02 16.22 -26.22
#